data_06ac24170adc33946c39d62a41d301d7
#
_entry.id   06ac24170adc33946c39d62a41d301d7
#
_cell.length_a   1.000
_cell.length_b   1.000
_cell.length_c   1.000
_cell.angle_alpha   90.00
_cell.angle_beta   90.00
_cell.angle_gamma   90.00
#
_symmetry.space_group_name_H-M   'P 1'
#
loop_
_entity.id
_entity.type
_entity.pdbx_description
1 polymer ?
#
loop_
_entity_poly.entity_id
_entity_poly.type
_entity_poly.pdbx_seq_one_letter_code
_entity_poly.pdbx_strand_id
1 'polypeptide(L)'
;MAKKLPLERILHNQGFGARKLCRMMVWDDEITVNGEACDDPNAEFDLDNLIFTVRGEEWTYREKSYLMLHKPSNYECSHKTQHHPTIYSLLPHPLVVRDVQCIGRLDEDTTGLILISDDGQFIHRMSSPKHKVPKVYAVTCKHPVDDAQIAHILKGVQLIDEDAPIAALACTRINDHEIHMTLSEGKYHQVKRMVAAISNRVEALKRIQIGKLKLPEDLAVGEWRWLTAEDMANLGAWTLTDSQVHIR
;
A
#
# COMPACT_ATOMS: atom_id res chain seq x y z
N MET A 1 -27.26 11.95 -10.42
CA MET A 1 -26.88 13.38 -10.35
C MET A 1 -25.41 13.43 -9.96
N ALA A 2 -24.60 14.21 -10.69
CA ALA A 2 -23.21 14.43 -10.33
C ALA A 2 -23.09 14.98 -8.90
N LYS A 3 -22.16 14.46 -8.13
CA LYS A 3 -21.94 14.88 -6.73
C LYS A 3 -21.15 16.17 -6.74
N LYS A 4 -21.77 17.28 -6.31
CA LYS A 4 -21.09 18.57 -6.19
C LYS A 4 -20.70 18.87 -4.74
N LEU A 5 -19.58 19.53 -4.54
CA LEU A 5 -19.13 20.03 -3.25
C LEU A 5 -18.59 21.45 -3.38
N PRO A 6 -18.71 22.28 -2.31
CA PRO A 6 -18.02 23.57 -2.23
C PRO A 6 -16.50 23.36 -2.20
N LEU A 7 -15.75 24.32 -2.78
CA LEU A 7 -14.30 24.25 -2.91
C LEU A 7 -13.58 24.04 -1.58
N GLU A 8 -13.98 24.76 -0.52
CA GLU A 8 -13.42 24.57 0.83
C GLU A 8 -13.52 23.11 1.30
N ARG A 9 -14.66 22.46 0.96
CA ARG A 9 -14.92 21.07 1.35
C ARG A 9 -14.15 20.09 0.50
N ILE A 10 -13.94 20.40 -0.77
CA ILE A 10 -13.07 19.64 -1.67
C ILE A 10 -11.65 19.61 -1.09
N LEU A 11 -11.07 20.78 -0.81
CA LEU A 11 -9.72 20.90 -0.25
C LEU A 11 -9.60 20.18 1.10
N HIS A 12 -10.58 20.38 1.99
CA HIS A 12 -10.61 19.71 3.29
C HIS A 12 -10.65 18.19 3.15
N ASN A 13 -11.51 17.65 2.28
CA ASN A 13 -11.62 16.20 2.05
C ASN A 13 -10.36 15.62 1.41
N GLN A 14 -9.61 16.44 0.67
CA GLN A 14 -8.35 16.02 0.06
C GLN A 14 -7.14 16.17 1.01
N GLY A 15 -7.35 16.66 2.26
CA GLY A 15 -6.34 16.69 3.31
C GLY A 15 -5.47 17.93 3.34
N PHE A 16 -5.88 19.02 2.70
CA PHE A 16 -5.13 20.28 2.70
C PHE A 16 -5.24 21.07 4.02
N GLY A 17 -5.97 20.55 5.00
CA GLY A 17 -6.02 21.09 6.35
C GLY A 17 -7.45 21.31 6.86
N ALA A 18 -7.58 22.00 8.00
CA ALA A 18 -8.86 22.35 8.57
C ALA A 18 -9.64 23.31 7.63
N ARG A 19 -10.96 23.27 7.65
CA ARG A 19 -11.83 24.08 6.76
C ARG A 19 -11.46 25.57 6.75
N LYS A 20 -11.10 26.14 7.90
CA LYS A 20 -10.67 27.54 7.99
C LYS A 20 -9.42 27.80 7.17
N LEU A 21 -8.44 26.89 7.22
CA LEU A 21 -7.23 27.01 6.42
C LEU A 21 -7.54 26.86 4.91
N CYS A 22 -8.38 25.91 4.54
CA CYS A 22 -8.81 25.74 3.14
C CYS A 22 -9.48 27.00 2.59
N ARG A 23 -10.34 27.67 3.40
CA ARG A 23 -10.94 28.97 3.00
C ARG A 23 -9.91 30.07 2.80
N MET A 24 -8.92 30.15 3.70
CA MET A 24 -7.85 31.12 3.57
C MET A 24 -7.05 30.93 2.29
N MET A 25 -6.69 29.67 1.97
CA MET A 25 -5.97 29.33 0.74
C MET A 25 -6.72 29.77 -0.53
N VAL A 26 -8.07 29.66 -0.53
CA VAL A 26 -8.92 30.11 -1.63
C VAL A 26 -8.92 31.64 -1.73
N TRP A 27 -9.04 32.37 -0.60
CA TRP A 27 -8.99 33.83 -0.58
C TRP A 27 -7.62 34.44 -0.90
N ASP A 28 -6.54 33.67 -0.67
CA ASP A 28 -5.16 34.08 -0.93
C ASP A 28 -4.72 33.73 -2.37
N ASP A 29 -5.67 33.39 -3.28
CA ASP A 29 -5.44 33.06 -4.69
C ASP A 29 -4.47 31.87 -4.93
N GLU A 30 -4.35 30.95 -3.95
CA GLU A 30 -3.47 29.81 -4.04
C GLU A 30 -4.05 28.64 -4.84
N ILE A 31 -5.33 28.76 -5.28
CA ILE A 31 -6.10 27.64 -5.84
C ILE A 31 -6.54 27.94 -7.27
N THR A 32 -6.34 26.97 -8.16
CA THR A 32 -7.07 26.92 -9.44
C THR A 32 -7.94 25.69 -9.50
N VAL A 33 -9.05 25.74 -10.23
CA VAL A 33 -9.92 24.60 -10.50
C VAL A 33 -10.12 24.50 -12.01
N ASN A 34 -9.78 23.34 -12.59
CA ASN A 34 -9.81 23.10 -14.03
C ASN A 34 -9.05 24.16 -14.83
N GLY A 35 -7.95 24.70 -14.27
CA GLY A 35 -7.09 25.70 -14.89
C GLY A 35 -7.50 27.15 -14.64
N GLU A 36 -8.63 27.41 -13.99
CA GLU A 36 -9.12 28.77 -13.69
C GLU A 36 -8.95 29.09 -12.21
N ALA A 37 -8.51 30.32 -11.89
CA ALA A 37 -8.41 30.77 -10.51
C ALA A 37 -9.80 30.87 -9.89
N CYS A 38 -9.93 30.52 -8.60
CA CYS A 38 -11.18 30.58 -7.87
C CYS A 38 -10.94 31.19 -6.49
N ASP A 39 -11.60 32.30 -6.20
CA ASP A 39 -11.54 33.06 -4.94
C ASP A 39 -12.76 32.88 -4.05
N ASP A 40 -13.79 32.11 -4.49
CA ASP A 40 -14.98 31.79 -3.70
C ASP A 40 -14.89 30.39 -3.09
N PRO A 41 -14.67 30.26 -1.77
CA PRO A 41 -14.62 28.95 -1.08
C PRO A 41 -15.95 28.19 -1.10
N ASN A 42 -17.07 28.86 -1.41
CA ASN A 42 -18.39 28.22 -1.50
C ASN A 42 -18.76 27.84 -2.94
N ALA A 43 -17.93 28.19 -3.95
CA ALA A 43 -18.17 27.77 -5.32
C ALA A 43 -18.26 26.24 -5.41
N GLU A 44 -19.31 25.72 -6.03
CA GLU A 44 -19.57 24.28 -6.13
C GLU A 44 -19.03 23.71 -7.43
N PHE A 45 -18.29 22.62 -7.31
CA PHE A 45 -17.69 21.90 -8.44
C PHE A 45 -18.17 20.45 -8.47
N ASP A 46 -18.34 19.94 -9.69
CA ASP A 46 -18.54 18.53 -9.95
C ASP A 46 -17.25 17.78 -9.62
N LEU A 47 -17.38 16.63 -8.97
CA LEU A 47 -16.23 15.87 -8.48
C LEU A 47 -15.65 14.91 -9.53
N ASP A 48 -16.38 14.67 -10.63
CA ASP A 48 -15.95 13.74 -11.67
C ASP A 48 -14.75 14.33 -12.42
N ASN A 49 -13.59 13.65 -12.32
CA ASN A 49 -12.33 14.06 -12.92
C ASN A 49 -11.90 15.49 -12.56
N LEU A 50 -12.32 16.00 -11.42
CA LEU A 50 -11.98 17.34 -10.98
C LEU A 50 -10.47 17.48 -10.78
N ILE A 51 -9.87 18.40 -11.53
CA ILE A 51 -8.46 18.79 -11.39
C ILE A 51 -8.42 20.13 -10.69
N PHE A 52 -7.55 20.27 -9.73
CA PHE A 52 -7.30 21.54 -9.05
C PHE A 52 -5.81 21.67 -8.72
N THR A 53 -5.33 22.89 -8.57
CA THR A 53 -3.97 23.14 -8.09
C THR A 53 -4.00 23.78 -6.71
N VAL A 54 -3.01 23.46 -5.91
CA VAL A 54 -2.73 24.14 -4.65
C VAL A 54 -1.31 24.63 -4.69
N ARG A 55 -1.10 25.96 -4.67
CA ARG A 55 0.22 26.59 -4.79
C ARG A 55 0.99 26.11 -6.03
N GLY A 56 0.27 25.89 -7.12
CA GLY A 56 0.85 25.44 -8.39
C GLY A 56 1.07 23.93 -8.51
N GLU A 57 0.86 23.16 -7.46
CA GLU A 57 0.91 21.70 -7.51
C GLU A 57 -0.46 21.13 -7.91
N GLU A 58 -0.48 20.31 -8.95
CA GLU A 58 -1.71 19.74 -9.51
C GLU A 58 -2.17 18.51 -8.74
N TRP A 59 -3.47 18.45 -8.50
CA TRP A 59 -4.17 17.36 -7.81
C TRP A 59 -5.44 16.98 -8.56
N THR A 60 -5.74 15.70 -8.57
CA THR A 60 -7.06 15.18 -8.99
C THR A 60 -7.87 14.82 -7.74
N TYR A 61 -9.13 15.25 -7.69
CA TYR A 61 -10.02 14.87 -6.60
C TYR A 61 -10.20 13.34 -6.55
N ARG A 62 -10.02 12.76 -5.37
CA ARG A 62 -10.23 11.34 -5.12
C ARG A 62 -11.02 11.14 -3.85
N GLU A 63 -12.21 10.54 -3.97
CA GLU A 63 -13.05 10.28 -2.80
C GLU A 63 -12.34 9.34 -1.81
N LYS A 64 -11.61 8.35 -2.33
CA LYS A 64 -10.78 7.42 -1.58
C LYS A 64 -9.37 7.36 -2.16
N SER A 65 -8.41 7.11 -1.29
CA SER A 65 -7.01 6.94 -1.68
C SER A 65 -6.67 5.46 -1.80
N TYR A 66 -6.14 5.07 -2.94
CA TYR A 66 -5.61 3.72 -3.18
C TYR A 66 -4.21 3.85 -3.75
N LEU A 67 -3.21 3.49 -2.97
CA LEU A 67 -1.80 3.72 -3.28
C LEU A 67 -1.02 2.43 -3.19
N MET A 68 0.06 2.34 -3.95
CA MET A 68 1.17 1.42 -3.69
C MET A 68 2.44 2.20 -3.39
N LEU A 69 3.26 1.64 -2.53
CA LEU A 69 4.58 2.15 -2.18
C LEU A 69 5.60 1.01 -2.28
N HIS A 70 6.74 1.26 -2.87
CA HIS A 70 7.91 0.39 -2.75
C HIS A 70 8.65 0.71 -1.45
N LYS A 71 8.24 0.06 -0.37
CA LYS A 71 8.78 0.31 0.96
C LYS A 71 10.30 0.08 1.02
N PRO A 72 11.09 1.06 1.42
CA PRO A 72 12.51 0.87 1.69
C PRO A 72 12.76 0.13 3.01
N SER A 73 13.98 -0.37 3.22
CA SER A 73 14.45 -0.84 4.52
C SER A 73 14.58 0.31 5.52
N ASN A 74 14.55 0.01 6.80
CA ASN A 74 14.65 0.96 7.91
C ASN A 74 13.51 1.99 7.98
N TYR A 75 12.29 1.57 7.59
CA TYR A 75 11.06 2.32 7.76
C TYR A 75 10.00 1.48 8.46
N GLU A 76 9.25 2.08 9.38
CA GLU A 76 8.18 1.42 10.11
C GLU A 76 6.82 1.63 9.46
N CYS A 77 6.00 0.57 9.40
CA CYS A 77 4.60 0.59 8.99
C CYS A 77 3.70 1.04 10.15
N SER A 78 3.97 2.22 10.71
CA SER A 78 3.26 2.77 11.88
C SER A 78 3.21 4.29 11.82
N HIS A 79 2.10 4.88 12.27
CA HIS A 79 2.02 6.33 12.53
C HIS A 79 2.76 6.72 13.82
N LYS A 80 2.93 5.76 14.73
CA LYS A 80 3.69 5.93 15.99
C LYS A 80 4.92 5.05 15.92
N THR A 81 6.00 5.62 15.41
CA THR A 81 7.29 4.93 15.26
C THR A 81 8.07 4.93 16.56
N GLN A 82 8.98 3.95 16.71
CA GLN A 82 9.83 3.81 17.89
C GLN A 82 11.31 4.06 17.57
N HIS A 83 11.79 3.54 16.45
CA HIS A 83 13.22 3.52 16.12
C HIS A 83 13.56 4.06 14.74
N HIS A 84 12.62 3.94 13.80
CA HIS A 84 12.84 4.31 12.39
C HIS A 84 11.76 5.27 11.90
N PRO A 85 12.02 6.05 10.82
CA PRO A 85 11.00 6.91 10.24
C PRO A 85 9.79 6.10 9.78
N THR A 86 8.64 6.73 9.77
CA THR A 86 7.40 6.13 9.26
C THR A 86 7.38 6.08 7.73
N ILE A 87 6.78 5.04 7.15
CA ILE A 87 6.51 5.00 5.71
C ILE A 87 5.64 6.17 5.23
N TYR A 88 4.84 6.76 6.10
CA TYR A 88 3.98 7.89 5.76
C TYR A 88 4.76 9.19 5.52
N SER A 89 6.01 9.31 5.99
CA SER A 89 6.88 10.44 5.66
C SER A 89 7.35 10.44 4.20
N LEU A 90 7.15 9.36 3.47
CA LEU A 90 7.42 9.25 2.04
C LEU A 90 6.24 9.75 1.18
N LEU A 91 5.09 10.06 1.80
CA LEU A 91 3.89 10.51 1.12
C LEU A 91 3.73 12.03 1.22
N PRO A 92 3.05 12.68 0.26
CA PRO A 92 2.63 14.06 0.39
C PRO A 92 1.79 14.28 1.65
N HIS A 93 2.00 15.43 2.30
CA HIS A 93 1.31 15.80 3.53
C HIS A 93 -0.23 15.67 3.46
N PRO A 94 -0.91 16.05 2.38
CA PRO A 94 -2.38 15.88 2.28
C PRO A 94 -2.83 14.43 2.45
N LEU A 95 -2.10 13.45 1.96
CA LEU A 95 -2.43 12.03 2.15
C LEU A 95 -2.26 11.58 3.61
N VAL A 96 -1.26 12.13 4.30
CA VAL A 96 -1.05 11.85 5.72
C VAL A 96 -2.19 12.44 6.57
N VAL A 97 -2.65 13.65 6.23
CA VAL A 97 -3.81 14.32 6.89
C VAL A 97 -5.11 13.54 6.65
N ARG A 98 -5.25 12.85 5.53
CA ARG A 98 -6.39 11.94 5.25
C ARG A 98 -6.35 10.66 6.08
N ASP A 99 -5.34 10.48 6.93
CA ASP A 99 -5.16 9.31 7.80
C ASP A 99 -5.11 7.99 7.02
N VAL A 100 -4.39 7.98 5.89
CA VAL A 100 -4.18 6.75 5.12
C VAL A 100 -3.45 5.70 5.95
N GLN A 101 -3.85 4.44 5.81
CA GLN A 101 -3.32 3.30 6.57
C GLN A 101 -2.66 2.28 5.65
N CYS A 102 -1.56 1.68 6.08
CA CYS A 102 -0.94 0.58 5.36
C CYS A 102 -1.74 -0.71 5.49
N ILE A 103 -1.75 -1.50 4.43
CA ILE A 103 -2.49 -2.76 4.32
C ILE A 103 -1.50 -3.92 4.39
N GLY A 104 -1.54 -4.64 5.51
CA GLY A 104 -0.60 -5.73 5.77
C GLY A 104 0.82 -5.21 5.97
N ARG A 105 1.21 -5.07 7.22
CA ARG A 105 2.52 -4.53 7.62
C ARG A 105 3.68 -5.34 7.04
N LEU A 106 4.80 -4.67 6.85
CA LEU A 106 6.12 -5.25 6.64
C LEU A 106 7.01 -4.84 7.81
N ASP A 107 7.94 -5.71 8.18
CA ASP A 107 8.95 -5.42 9.19
C ASP A 107 9.84 -4.25 8.72
N GLU A 108 10.55 -3.63 9.64
CA GLU A 108 11.41 -2.46 9.35
C GLU A 108 12.46 -2.78 8.27
N ASP A 109 13.07 -3.95 8.35
CA ASP A 109 14.11 -4.44 7.43
C ASP A 109 13.55 -5.10 6.14
N THR A 110 12.25 -5.36 6.10
CA THR A 110 11.57 -5.94 4.94
C THR A 110 11.20 -4.84 3.93
N THR A 111 11.52 -5.08 2.66
CA THR A 111 11.27 -4.13 1.57
C THR A 111 10.11 -4.57 0.69
N GLY A 112 9.76 -3.74 -0.31
CA GLY A 112 8.86 -4.14 -1.38
C GLY A 112 7.47 -3.56 -1.32
N LEU A 113 6.54 -4.24 -1.98
CA LEU A 113 5.17 -3.76 -2.21
C LEU A 113 4.37 -3.63 -0.92
N ILE A 114 3.91 -2.43 -0.63
CA ILE A 114 2.90 -2.18 0.39
C ILE A 114 1.75 -1.36 -0.19
N LEU A 115 0.52 -1.72 0.16
CA LEU A 115 -0.68 -0.96 -0.20
C LEU A 115 -1.04 0.00 0.92
N ILE A 116 -1.57 1.16 0.55
CA ILE A 116 -1.95 2.22 1.49
C ILE A 116 -3.31 2.78 1.05
N SER A 117 -4.23 3.00 2.00
CA SER A 117 -5.56 3.52 1.70
C SER A 117 -6.20 4.20 2.92
N ASP A 118 -7.20 5.06 2.67
CA ASP A 118 -8.14 5.60 3.66
C ASP A 118 -9.53 4.93 3.58
N ASP A 119 -9.67 3.88 2.75
CA ASP A 119 -10.91 3.10 2.64
C ASP A 119 -10.89 1.91 3.59
N GLY A 120 -11.63 2.02 4.70
CA GLY A 120 -11.72 0.96 5.70
C GLY A 120 -12.24 -0.37 5.16
N GLN A 121 -13.12 -0.38 4.15
CA GLN A 121 -13.63 -1.61 3.55
C GLN A 121 -12.54 -2.31 2.73
N PHE A 122 -11.79 -1.53 1.94
CA PHE A 122 -10.67 -2.04 1.17
C PHE A 122 -9.55 -2.56 2.09
N ILE A 123 -9.20 -1.79 3.13
CA ILE A 123 -8.21 -2.19 4.14
C ILE A 123 -8.61 -3.52 4.78
N HIS A 124 -9.84 -3.63 5.29
CA HIS A 124 -10.34 -4.84 5.93
C HIS A 124 -10.30 -6.04 4.97
N ARG A 125 -10.77 -5.86 3.73
CA ARG A 125 -10.79 -6.92 2.73
C ARG A 125 -9.39 -7.45 2.41
N MET A 126 -8.42 -6.56 2.20
CA MET A 126 -7.07 -6.94 1.80
C MET A 126 -6.21 -7.45 2.96
N SER A 127 -6.53 -7.07 4.21
CA SER A 127 -5.78 -7.48 5.41
C SER A 127 -6.36 -8.69 6.13
N SER A 128 -7.67 -8.95 5.99
CA SER A 128 -8.34 -10.01 6.74
C SER A 128 -7.84 -11.41 6.34
N PRO A 129 -7.45 -12.24 7.31
CA PRO A 129 -7.02 -13.61 7.07
C PRO A 129 -8.09 -14.48 6.40
N LYS A 130 -9.38 -14.11 6.53
CA LYS A 130 -10.51 -14.81 5.92
C LYS A 130 -10.48 -14.80 4.39
N HIS A 131 -9.95 -13.74 3.80
CA HIS A 131 -9.87 -13.57 2.35
C HIS A 131 -8.66 -14.26 1.71
N LYS A 132 -7.69 -14.70 2.52
CA LYS A 132 -6.51 -15.47 2.09
C LYS A 132 -5.81 -14.88 0.87
N VAL A 133 -5.73 -13.54 0.78
CA VAL A 133 -5.06 -12.86 -0.34
C VAL A 133 -3.59 -13.29 -0.39
N PRO A 134 -3.13 -13.97 -1.45
CA PRO A 134 -1.78 -14.48 -1.51
C PRO A 134 -0.77 -13.33 -1.61
N LYS A 135 0.36 -13.50 -0.96
CA LYS A 135 1.49 -12.56 -0.99
C LYS A 135 2.74 -13.34 -1.35
N VAL A 136 3.48 -12.85 -2.33
CA VAL A 136 4.72 -13.48 -2.79
C VAL A 136 5.90 -12.68 -2.26
N TYR A 137 6.84 -13.39 -1.67
CA TYR A 137 8.06 -12.85 -1.13
C TYR A 137 9.27 -13.42 -1.86
N ALA A 138 10.16 -12.56 -2.35
CA ALA A 138 11.52 -12.90 -2.71
C ALA A 138 12.35 -12.94 -1.42
N VAL A 139 12.97 -14.09 -1.17
CA VAL A 139 13.67 -14.40 0.07
C VAL A 139 15.11 -14.75 -0.27
N THR A 140 16.06 -13.91 0.10
CA THR A 140 17.48 -14.21 0.02
C THR A 140 17.91 -14.96 1.28
N CYS A 141 18.41 -16.16 1.12
CA CYS A 141 18.86 -17.05 2.18
C CYS A 141 20.39 -16.99 2.37
N LYS A 142 20.85 -17.11 3.61
CA LYS A 142 22.27 -17.11 3.94
C LYS A 142 23.01 -18.32 3.33
N HIS A 143 22.38 -19.48 3.36
CA HIS A 143 22.93 -20.72 2.85
C HIS A 143 22.14 -21.18 1.62
N PRO A 144 22.77 -21.95 0.72
CA PRO A 144 22.05 -22.55 -0.41
C PRO A 144 20.81 -23.32 0.06
N VAL A 145 19.72 -23.23 -0.70
CA VAL A 145 18.46 -23.92 -0.42
C VAL A 145 18.35 -25.14 -1.32
N ASP A 146 18.18 -26.30 -0.73
CA ASP A 146 17.98 -27.55 -1.44
C ASP A 146 16.50 -27.93 -1.63
N ASP A 147 16.25 -28.97 -2.43
CA ASP A 147 14.90 -29.42 -2.74
C ASP A 147 14.20 -30.04 -1.51
N ALA A 148 14.93 -30.63 -0.57
CA ALA A 148 14.36 -31.17 0.66
C ALA A 148 13.85 -30.05 1.57
N GLN A 149 14.57 -28.94 1.67
CA GLN A 149 14.15 -27.75 2.39
C GLN A 149 12.90 -27.13 1.76
N ILE A 150 12.84 -27.02 0.43
CA ILE A 150 11.63 -26.53 -0.28
C ILE A 150 10.45 -27.46 -0.01
N ALA A 151 10.63 -28.77 -0.14
CA ALA A 151 9.59 -29.75 0.14
C ALA A 151 9.10 -29.66 1.60
N HIS A 152 9.98 -29.36 2.55
CA HIS A 152 9.62 -29.18 3.96
C HIS A 152 8.75 -27.93 4.16
N ILE A 153 9.10 -26.77 3.52
CA ILE A 153 8.27 -25.55 3.54
C ILE A 153 6.87 -25.82 2.97
N LEU A 154 6.80 -26.57 1.87
CA LEU A 154 5.52 -26.88 1.21
C LEU A 154 4.67 -27.88 1.99
N LYS A 155 5.29 -28.84 2.67
CA LYS A 155 4.60 -29.81 3.54
C LYS A 155 4.10 -29.16 4.85
N GLY A 156 4.79 -28.13 5.33
CA GLY A 156 4.54 -27.40 6.55
C GLY A 156 5.65 -27.57 7.59
N VAL A 157 6.06 -26.46 8.15
CA VAL A 157 7.06 -26.36 9.22
C VAL A 157 6.40 -26.04 10.55
N GLN A 158 6.86 -26.67 11.64
CA GLN A 158 6.40 -26.35 12.98
C GLN A 158 7.07 -25.05 13.46
N LEU A 159 6.26 -24.05 13.81
CA LEU A 159 6.71 -22.83 14.44
C LEU A 159 6.40 -22.88 15.93
N ILE A 160 7.27 -22.25 16.76
CA ILE A 160 7.22 -22.39 18.24
C ILE A 160 5.86 -22.01 18.83
N ASP A 161 5.23 -20.93 18.33
CA ASP A 161 3.99 -20.39 18.90
C ASP A 161 2.75 -20.79 18.08
N GLU A 162 2.81 -21.90 17.35
CA GLU A 162 1.72 -22.35 16.50
C GLU A 162 1.32 -23.78 16.85
N ASP A 163 0.02 -24.03 16.98
CA ASP A 163 -0.53 -25.33 17.35
C ASP A 163 -0.37 -26.38 16.24
N ALA A 164 -0.23 -25.95 14.99
CA ALA A 164 -0.10 -26.82 13.82
C ALA A 164 0.99 -26.34 12.88
N PRO A 165 1.61 -27.25 12.10
CA PRO A 165 2.56 -26.88 11.07
C PRO A 165 1.97 -25.90 10.06
N ILE A 166 2.77 -24.93 9.62
CA ILE A 166 2.39 -23.91 8.66
C ILE A 166 3.08 -24.19 7.33
N ALA A 167 2.30 -24.31 6.26
CA ALA A 167 2.77 -24.55 4.91
C ALA A 167 2.71 -23.27 4.07
N ALA A 168 3.69 -23.09 3.18
CA ALA A 168 3.57 -22.14 2.10
C ALA A 168 2.62 -22.67 1.01
N LEU A 169 1.89 -21.75 0.35
CA LEU A 169 1.07 -22.10 -0.82
C LEU A 169 1.92 -22.52 -2.03
N ALA A 170 3.08 -21.88 -2.17
CA ALA A 170 4.07 -22.20 -3.17
C ALA A 170 5.46 -21.80 -2.65
N CYS A 171 6.48 -22.52 -3.09
CA CYS A 171 7.87 -22.18 -2.84
C CYS A 171 8.69 -22.62 -4.06
N THR A 172 9.34 -21.68 -4.75
CA THR A 172 10.10 -21.94 -5.97
C THR A 172 11.52 -21.44 -5.78
N ARG A 173 12.51 -22.28 -6.10
CA ARG A 173 13.91 -21.87 -6.12
C ARG A 173 14.18 -21.05 -7.38
N ILE A 174 14.74 -19.85 -7.20
CA ILE A 174 15.16 -18.95 -8.27
C ILE A 174 16.64 -19.18 -8.60
N ASN A 175 17.45 -19.30 -7.55
CA ASN A 175 18.86 -19.68 -7.60
C ASN A 175 19.24 -20.35 -6.26
N ASP A 176 20.52 -20.64 -6.06
CA ASP A 176 20.98 -21.35 -4.85
C ASP A 176 20.63 -20.63 -3.54
N HIS A 177 20.62 -19.30 -3.55
CA HIS A 177 20.38 -18.49 -2.36
C HIS A 177 19.03 -17.76 -2.37
N GLU A 178 18.24 -17.87 -3.41
CA GLU A 178 16.97 -17.15 -3.53
C GLU A 178 15.81 -18.08 -3.82
N ILE A 179 14.75 -17.92 -3.03
CA ILE A 179 13.46 -18.58 -3.23
C ILE A 179 12.35 -17.54 -3.30
N HIS A 180 11.31 -17.83 -4.08
CA HIS A 180 10.05 -17.13 -4.01
C HIS A 180 9.05 -17.94 -3.18
N MET A 181 8.56 -17.36 -2.09
CA MET A 181 7.61 -18.01 -1.18
C MET A 181 6.27 -17.30 -1.23
N THR A 182 5.18 -18.07 -1.43
CA THR A 182 3.81 -17.55 -1.45
C THR A 182 3.07 -17.95 -0.18
N LEU A 183 2.52 -16.96 0.54
CA LEU A 183 1.74 -17.14 1.76
C LEU A 183 0.35 -16.53 1.60
N SER A 184 -0.68 -17.13 2.22
CA SER A 184 -2.06 -16.59 2.27
C SER A 184 -2.38 -15.84 3.56
N GLU A 185 -1.47 -15.83 4.49
CA GLU A 185 -1.58 -15.18 5.81
C GLU A 185 -0.34 -14.32 6.10
N GLY A 186 -0.31 -13.63 7.23
CA GLY A 186 0.81 -12.78 7.62
C GLY A 186 1.00 -12.80 9.13
N LYS A 187 1.47 -13.93 9.66
CA LYS A 187 1.83 -14.05 11.06
C LYS A 187 3.12 -13.29 11.35
N TYR A 188 3.35 -12.96 12.59
CA TYR A 188 4.55 -12.25 13.03
C TYR A 188 5.82 -12.95 12.56
N HIS A 189 6.66 -12.23 11.79
CA HIS A 189 7.92 -12.72 11.21
C HIS A 189 7.80 -14.08 10.50
N GLN A 190 6.66 -14.39 9.88
CA GLN A 190 6.32 -15.74 9.39
C GLN A 190 7.38 -16.28 8.42
N VAL A 191 7.76 -15.54 7.39
CA VAL A 191 8.77 -15.99 6.40
C VAL A 191 10.10 -16.27 7.09
N LYS A 192 10.58 -15.37 7.95
CA LYS A 192 11.85 -15.52 8.68
C LYS A 192 11.84 -16.76 9.57
N ARG A 193 10.73 -17.01 10.29
CA ARG A 193 10.55 -18.18 11.15
C ARG A 193 10.46 -19.47 10.36
N MET A 194 9.78 -19.48 9.21
CA MET A 194 9.70 -20.65 8.33
C MET A 194 11.07 -21.03 7.75
N VAL A 195 11.86 -20.03 7.34
CA VAL A 195 13.23 -20.25 6.85
C VAL A 195 14.15 -20.73 7.98
N ALA A 196 14.00 -20.22 9.19
CA ALA A 196 14.74 -20.70 10.35
C ALA A 196 14.40 -22.16 10.70
N ALA A 197 13.13 -22.56 10.56
CA ALA A 197 12.68 -23.94 10.80
C ALA A 197 13.28 -24.99 9.85
N ILE A 198 13.78 -24.57 8.67
CA ILE A 198 14.53 -25.42 7.75
C ILE A 198 16.06 -25.26 7.91
N SER A 199 16.51 -24.78 9.06
CA SER A 199 17.93 -24.57 9.39
C SER A 199 18.66 -23.60 8.44
N ASN A 200 17.96 -22.57 7.96
CA ASN A 200 18.53 -21.49 7.14
C ASN A 200 18.21 -20.11 7.78
N ARG A 201 18.68 -19.04 7.19
CA ARG A 201 18.47 -17.69 7.67
C ARG A 201 18.16 -16.74 6.52
N VAL A 202 17.21 -15.83 6.74
CA VAL A 202 16.89 -14.74 5.81
C VAL A 202 17.94 -13.65 5.92
N GLU A 203 18.60 -13.31 4.82
CA GLU A 203 19.51 -12.16 4.70
C GLU A 203 18.79 -10.94 4.12
N ALA A 204 17.87 -11.15 3.18
CA ALA A 204 17.01 -10.09 2.65
C ALA A 204 15.60 -10.62 2.37
N LEU A 205 14.60 -9.77 2.60
CA LEU A 205 13.20 -10.10 2.38
C LEU A 205 12.50 -8.96 1.63
N LYS A 206 11.88 -9.30 0.50
CA LYS A 206 11.14 -8.34 -0.32
C LYS A 206 9.77 -8.89 -0.69
N ARG A 207 8.68 -8.18 -0.37
CA ARG A 207 7.37 -8.54 -0.89
C ARG A 207 7.23 -8.04 -2.32
N ILE A 208 7.12 -8.95 -3.27
CA ILE A 208 7.11 -8.64 -4.71
C ILE A 208 5.72 -8.69 -5.32
N GLN A 209 4.70 -9.27 -4.61
CA GLN A 209 3.35 -9.39 -5.16
C GLN A 209 2.30 -9.52 -4.05
N ILE A 210 1.10 -8.97 -4.29
CA ILE A 210 -0.13 -9.14 -3.49
C ILE A 210 -1.27 -9.48 -4.44
N GLY A 211 -1.97 -10.61 -4.24
CA GLY A 211 -2.91 -11.12 -5.23
C GLY A 211 -2.19 -11.40 -6.56
N LYS A 212 -2.67 -10.78 -7.64
CA LYS A 212 -1.99 -10.77 -8.95
C LYS A 212 -1.19 -9.48 -9.21
N LEU A 213 -1.30 -8.48 -8.32
CA LEU A 213 -0.58 -7.22 -8.43
C LEU A 213 0.89 -7.42 -8.09
N LYS A 214 1.75 -7.24 -9.05
CA LYS A 214 3.21 -7.27 -8.88
C LYS A 214 3.72 -5.87 -8.55
N LEU A 215 4.83 -5.81 -7.81
CA LEU A 215 5.60 -4.59 -7.66
C LEU A 215 6.18 -4.21 -9.03
N PRO A 216 5.85 -3.03 -9.59
CA PRO A 216 6.39 -2.61 -10.87
C PRO A 216 7.92 -2.42 -10.80
N GLU A 217 8.61 -2.79 -11.87
CA GLU A 217 10.07 -2.66 -11.96
C GLU A 217 10.53 -1.20 -12.05
N ASP A 218 9.67 -0.34 -12.60
CA ASP A 218 9.89 1.10 -12.75
C ASP A 218 9.55 1.92 -11.50
N LEU A 219 8.92 1.31 -10.48
CA LEU A 219 8.67 1.98 -9.20
C LEU A 219 9.91 1.85 -8.30
N ALA A 220 10.68 2.92 -8.21
CA ALA A 220 11.92 2.91 -7.42
C ALA A 220 11.67 2.73 -5.92
N VAL A 221 12.70 2.32 -5.19
CA VAL A 221 12.63 2.17 -3.72
C VAL A 221 12.36 3.53 -3.06
N GLY A 222 11.35 3.58 -2.21
CA GLY A 222 10.87 4.81 -1.55
C GLY A 222 9.82 5.56 -2.36
N GLU A 223 9.59 5.21 -3.61
CA GLU A 223 8.54 5.81 -4.44
C GLU A 223 7.19 5.16 -4.23
N TRP A 224 6.16 5.96 -4.46
CA TRP A 224 4.76 5.55 -4.41
C TRP A 224 4.02 6.03 -5.67
N ARG A 225 2.91 5.39 -5.98
CA ARG A 225 1.97 5.85 -7.00
C ARG A 225 0.54 5.47 -6.65
N TRP A 226 -0.41 6.11 -7.32
CA TRP A 226 -1.81 5.70 -7.29
C TRP A 226 -1.98 4.32 -7.94
N LEU A 227 -2.90 3.51 -7.40
CA LEU A 227 -3.33 2.29 -8.06
C LEU A 227 -4.19 2.64 -9.27
N THR A 228 -3.90 2.00 -10.40
CA THR A 228 -4.71 2.07 -11.62
C THR A 228 -5.90 1.12 -11.55
N ALA A 229 -6.83 1.23 -12.50
CA ALA A 229 -7.93 0.27 -12.61
C ALA A 229 -7.43 -1.16 -12.84
N GLU A 230 -6.34 -1.33 -13.61
CA GLU A 230 -5.68 -2.62 -13.82
C GLU A 230 -5.06 -3.18 -12.54
N ASP A 231 -4.38 -2.33 -11.75
CA ASP A 231 -3.82 -2.73 -10.45
C ASP A 231 -4.93 -3.24 -9.53
N MET A 232 -6.06 -2.54 -9.49
CA MET A 232 -7.21 -2.92 -8.68
C MET A 232 -7.82 -4.23 -9.14
N ALA A 233 -7.91 -4.47 -10.44
CA ALA A 233 -8.35 -5.75 -11.00
C ALA A 233 -7.39 -6.90 -10.61
N ASN A 234 -6.09 -6.65 -10.62
CA ASN A 234 -5.05 -7.60 -10.23
C ASN A 234 -5.04 -7.95 -8.72
N LEU A 235 -5.62 -7.12 -7.87
CA LEU A 235 -5.78 -7.41 -6.44
C LEU A 235 -6.88 -8.44 -6.14
N GLY A 236 -7.64 -8.86 -7.15
CA GLY A 236 -8.71 -9.85 -7.03
C GLY A 236 -10.09 -9.21 -7.01
N ALA A 237 -11.16 -10.01 -6.99
CA ALA A 237 -12.58 -9.68 -7.25
C ALA A 237 -13.18 -8.47 -6.48
N TRP A 238 -12.46 -7.38 -6.30
CA TRP A 238 -12.98 -6.12 -5.84
C TRP A 238 -13.31 -5.27 -7.08
N THR A 239 -14.54 -5.32 -7.50
CA THR A 239 -15.07 -4.37 -8.47
C THR A 239 -15.36 -3.06 -7.74
N LEU A 240 -14.58 -2.04 -8.07
CA LEU A 240 -15.01 -0.67 -7.82
C LEU A 240 -16.35 -0.50 -8.53
N THR A 241 -17.35 0.07 -7.88
CA THR A 241 -18.53 0.57 -8.59
C THR A 241 -18.06 1.65 -9.57
N ASP A 242 -18.71 1.79 -10.73
CA ASP A 242 -18.29 2.70 -11.81
C ASP A 242 -18.03 4.14 -11.35
N SER A 243 -18.62 4.58 -10.24
CA SER A 243 -18.37 5.87 -9.60
C SER A 243 -17.03 5.99 -8.85
N GLN A 244 -16.26 4.91 -8.71
CA GLN A 244 -14.95 4.89 -8.02
C GLN A 244 -13.76 4.65 -8.96
N VAL A 245 -14.01 4.37 -10.25
CA VAL A 245 -13.00 4.04 -11.27
C VAL A 245 -12.68 5.25 -12.16
N HIS A 246 -12.59 6.44 -11.65
CA HIS A 246 -11.96 7.53 -12.39
C HIS A 246 -10.47 7.59 -12.03
N ILE A 247 -9.76 6.54 -12.46
CA ILE A 247 -8.29 6.47 -12.38
C ILE A 247 -7.80 6.53 -13.83
N ARG A 248 -7.37 7.67 -14.25
CA ARG A 248 -6.46 7.83 -15.38
C ARG A 248 -5.08 8.10 -14.88
#